data_a65c52d22bb99296640c20e9942c4fba
#
_entry.id   a65c52d22bb99296640c20e9942c4fba
#
_cell.length_a   1.000
_cell.length_b   1.000
_cell.length_c   1.000
_cell.angle_alpha   90.00
_cell.angle_beta   90.00
_cell.angle_gamma   90.00
#
_symmetry.space_group_name_H-M   'P 1'
#
loop_
_entity.id
_entity.type
_entity.pdbx_description
1 polymer ?
#
loop_
_entity_poly.entity_id
_entity_poly.type
_entity_poly.pdbx_seq_one_letter_code
_entity_poly.pdbx_strand_id
1 'polypeptide(L)'
;MRTLAARIRRELRESAQPIPYCAVYEEDLQRLWPLELQNRETEIARFAKQHGFKLRFYSRGLCAMFQEEVQNYPSTEMNIPR
;
A
#
# COMPACT_ATOMS: atom_id res chain seq x y z
N MET A 1 -6.49 0.26 12.16
CA MET A 1 -6.08 0.18 10.77
C MET A 1 -6.73 1.22 9.87
N ARG A 2 -7.93 1.61 10.17
CA ARG A 2 -8.56 2.66 9.39
C ARG A 2 -7.78 3.95 9.41
N THR A 3 -7.18 4.27 10.56
CA THR A 3 -6.39 5.49 10.69
C THR A 3 -5.18 5.45 9.78
N LEU A 4 -4.52 4.31 9.68
CA LEU A 4 -3.37 4.18 8.80
C LEU A 4 -3.80 4.27 7.35
N ALA A 5 -4.92 3.61 6.99
CA ALA A 5 -5.41 3.67 5.63
C ALA A 5 -5.75 5.10 5.22
N ALA A 6 -6.36 5.86 6.12
CA ALA A 6 -6.71 7.24 5.83
C ALA A 6 -5.45 8.09 5.63
N ARG A 7 -4.43 7.85 6.43
CA ARG A 7 -3.18 8.57 6.30
C ARG A 7 -2.50 8.26 4.96
N ILE A 8 -2.46 6.99 4.61
CA ILE A 8 -1.85 6.58 3.34
C ILE A 8 -2.60 7.22 2.18
N ARG A 9 -3.92 7.17 2.23
CA ARG A 9 -4.74 7.73 1.15
C ARG A 9 -4.48 9.22 0.99
N ARG A 10 -4.38 9.92 2.10
CA ARG A 10 -4.12 11.36 2.05
C ARG A 10 -2.74 11.66 1.46
N GLU A 11 -1.72 10.92 1.90
CA GLU A 11 -0.38 11.16 1.40
C GLU A 11 -0.27 10.84 -0.09
N LEU A 12 -0.95 9.80 -0.54
CA LEU A 12 -0.95 9.48 -1.96
C LEU A 12 -1.61 10.59 -2.77
N ARG A 13 -2.70 11.13 -2.23
CA ARG A 13 -3.43 12.17 -2.92
C ARG A 13 -2.65 13.46 -3.01
N GLU A 14 -1.86 13.76 -1.98
CA GLU A 14 -1.12 15.01 -1.93
C GLU A 14 0.24 14.92 -2.59
N SER A 15 0.64 13.75 -3.03
CA SER A 15 1.94 13.59 -3.65
C SER A 15 1.98 14.26 -5.02
N ALA A 16 3.11 14.90 -5.31
CA ALA A 16 3.32 15.55 -6.59
C ALA A 16 4.02 14.64 -7.59
N GLN A 17 4.31 13.42 -7.19
CA GLN A 17 5.05 12.51 -8.05
C GLN A 17 4.13 11.89 -9.11
N PRO A 18 4.69 11.56 -10.29
CA PRO A 18 3.88 10.93 -11.34
C PRO A 18 3.27 9.60 -10.90
N ILE A 19 4.02 8.82 -10.11
CA ILE A 19 3.51 7.58 -9.52
C ILE A 19 3.67 7.71 -8.02
N PRO A 20 2.63 8.20 -7.34
CA PRO A 20 2.73 8.46 -5.90
C PRO A 20 2.91 7.19 -5.10
N TYR A 21 3.67 7.29 -4.04
CA TYR A 21 3.78 6.20 -3.08
C TYR A 21 3.87 6.80 -1.67
N CYS A 22 3.54 5.98 -0.68
CA CYS A 22 3.60 6.38 0.71
C CYS A 22 4.44 5.37 1.47
N ALA A 23 5.50 5.83 2.11
CA ALA A 23 6.36 4.96 2.91
C ALA A 23 5.90 5.00 4.35
N VAL A 24 5.64 3.83 4.93
CA VAL A 24 5.29 3.71 6.34
C VAL A 24 6.45 3.00 7.00
N TYR A 25 7.09 3.68 7.95
CA TYR A 25 8.32 3.17 8.55
C TYR A 25 8.03 2.18 9.66
N GLU A 26 9.05 1.46 10.03
CA GLU A 26 8.92 0.34 10.93
C GLU A 26 8.27 0.70 12.26
N GLU A 27 8.56 1.88 12.78
CA GLU A 27 7.95 2.33 14.03
C GLU A 27 6.42 2.26 13.99
N ASP A 28 5.86 2.67 12.87
CA ASP A 28 4.41 2.66 12.71
C ASP A 28 3.89 1.28 12.35
N LEU A 29 4.66 0.54 11.56
CA LEU A 29 4.25 -0.79 11.18
C LEU A 29 4.10 -1.71 12.40
N GLN A 30 5.01 -1.58 13.36
CA GLN A 30 4.98 -2.45 14.54
C GLN A 30 3.74 -2.29 15.39
N ARG A 31 3.09 -1.16 15.28
CA ARG A 31 1.86 -0.93 16.05
C ARG A 31 0.74 -1.85 15.60
N LEU A 32 0.74 -2.23 14.33
CA LEU A 32 -0.31 -3.06 13.78
C LEU A 32 0.16 -4.47 13.48
N TRP A 33 1.42 -4.61 13.12
CA TRP A 33 1.99 -5.89 12.74
C TRP A 33 3.31 -6.08 13.49
N PRO A 34 3.29 -6.83 14.60
CA PRO A 34 4.53 -7.07 15.36
C PRO A 34 5.62 -7.69 14.50
N LEU A 35 6.86 -7.39 14.82
CA LEU A 35 7.98 -7.92 14.07
C LEU A 35 8.01 -9.44 14.06
N GLU A 36 7.50 -10.07 15.11
CA GLU A 36 7.53 -11.53 15.25
C GLU A 36 6.49 -12.21 14.36
N LEU A 37 5.57 -11.47 13.81
CA LEU A 37 4.50 -12.05 13.00
C LEU A 37 5.09 -12.72 11.78
N GLN A 38 4.81 -14.03 11.61
CA GLN A 38 5.46 -14.80 10.58
C GLN A 38 5.01 -14.42 9.17
N ASN A 39 3.72 -14.11 9.02
CA ASN A 39 3.17 -13.75 7.72
C ASN A 39 3.06 -12.26 7.55
N ARG A 40 4.05 -11.53 8.07
CA ARG A 40 3.93 -10.08 8.17
C ARG A 40 3.73 -9.42 6.82
N GLU A 41 4.56 -9.78 5.84
CA GLU A 41 4.44 -9.17 4.51
C GLU A 41 3.10 -9.49 3.89
N THR A 42 2.65 -10.74 4.04
CA THR A 42 1.36 -11.15 3.49
C THR A 42 0.22 -10.37 4.14
N GLU A 43 0.30 -10.17 5.45
CA GLU A 43 -0.76 -9.44 6.15
C GLU A 43 -0.77 -7.97 5.77
N ILE A 44 0.41 -7.39 5.59
CA ILE A 44 0.49 -5.99 5.16
C ILE A 44 -0.06 -5.85 3.73
N ALA A 45 0.28 -6.80 2.86
CA ALA A 45 -0.24 -6.78 1.49
C ALA A 45 -1.76 -6.94 1.47
N ARG A 46 -2.29 -7.78 2.36
CA ARG A 46 -3.74 -7.98 2.47
C ARG A 46 -4.41 -6.68 2.90
N PHE A 47 -3.83 -6.01 3.89
CA PHE A 47 -4.33 -4.72 4.34
C PHE A 47 -4.38 -3.74 3.17
N ALA A 48 -3.30 -3.67 2.40
CA ALA A 48 -3.25 -2.77 1.26
C ALA A 48 -4.39 -3.04 0.29
N LYS A 49 -4.57 -4.30 -0.04
CA LYS A 49 -5.61 -4.68 -1.00
C LYS A 49 -7.00 -4.35 -0.48
N GLN A 50 -7.25 -4.55 0.81
CA GLN A 50 -8.54 -4.27 1.41
C GLN A 50 -8.90 -2.80 1.31
N HIS A 51 -7.90 -1.93 1.25
CA HIS A 51 -8.14 -0.49 1.24
C HIS A 51 -7.86 0.16 -0.11
N GLY A 52 -7.70 -0.66 -1.15
CA GLY A 52 -7.50 -0.13 -2.49
C GLY A 52 -6.08 0.29 -2.79
N PHE A 53 -5.12 -0.24 -2.03
CA PHE A 53 -3.71 0.03 -2.24
C PHE A 53 -3.00 -1.21 -2.74
N LYS A 54 -1.74 -1.02 -3.11
CA LYS A 54 -0.85 -2.10 -3.49
C LYS A 54 0.43 -1.95 -2.68
N LEU A 55 0.91 -3.06 -2.12
CA LEU A 55 2.19 -3.06 -1.44
C LEU A 55 3.28 -3.09 -2.51
N ARG A 56 3.97 -1.99 -2.65
CA ARG A 56 4.97 -1.85 -3.69
C ARG A 56 6.34 -2.37 -3.27
N PHE A 57 6.66 -2.19 -2.00
CA PHE A 57 7.96 -2.56 -1.48
C PHE A 57 7.82 -2.84 0.01
N TYR A 58 8.53 -3.83 0.47
CA TYR A 58 8.55 -4.15 1.90
C TYR A 58 9.94 -4.60 2.29
N SER A 59 10.46 -4.00 3.33
CA SER A 59 11.73 -4.42 3.91
C SER A 59 11.54 -4.50 5.42
N ARG A 60 11.62 -5.71 5.95
CA ARG A 60 11.43 -5.94 7.37
C ARG A 60 12.43 -5.12 8.17
N GLY A 61 11.94 -4.41 9.16
CA GLY A 61 12.78 -3.57 9.99
C GLY A 61 13.02 -2.19 9.43
N LEU A 62 12.53 -1.91 8.22
CA LEU A 62 12.75 -0.62 7.61
C LEU A 62 11.44 0.07 7.28
N CYS A 63 10.71 -0.41 6.28
CA CYS A 63 9.48 0.24 5.88
C CYS A 63 8.67 -0.62 4.91
N ALA A 64 7.42 -0.20 4.70
CA ALA A 64 6.57 -0.71 3.66
C ALA A 64 6.15 0.47 2.81
N MET A 65 6.15 0.30 1.49
CA MET A 65 5.75 1.37 0.58
C MET A 65 4.48 0.98 -0.13
N PHE A 66 3.49 1.85 -0.06
CA PHE A 66 2.18 1.62 -0.65
C PHE A 66 1.96 2.55 -1.82
N GLN A 67 1.24 2.07 -2.80
CA GLN A 67 0.77 2.91 -3.89
C GLN A 67 -0.68 2.59 -4.15
N GLU A 68 -1.34 3.45 -4.89
CA GLU A 68 -2.73 3.22 -5.20
C GLU A 68 -2.84 2.06 -6.18
N GLU A 69 -3.81 1.18 -5.92
CA GLU A 69 -4.07 0.07 -6.82
C GLU A 69 -4.90 0.62 -7.98
N VAL A 70 -4.33 0.57 -9.17
CA VAL A 70 -5.05 1.06 -10.35
C VAL A 70 -5.73 -0.11 -11.01
N GLN A 71 -7.01 -0.24 -10.79
CA GLN A 71 -7.78 -1.38 -11.28
C GLN A 71 -8.59 -1.09 -12.52
N ASN A 72 -8.76 0.16 -12.80
CA ASN A 72 -9.64 0.56 -13.88
C ASN A 72 -8.91 0.83 -15.16
N TYR A 73 -7.80 0.24 -15.32
CA TYR A 73 -7.16 0.25 -16.61
C TYR A 73 -8.08 -0.46 -17.54
N PRO A 74 -8.36 -0.04 -18.31
CA PRO A 74 -9.30 -0.76 -19.01
C PRO A 74 -8.67 -1.83 -19.90
N SER A 75 -8.42 -1.61 -18.92
CA SER A 75 -8.48 -2.21 -19.31
C SER A 75 -8.59 -2.34 -19.99
N THR A 76 -8.34 -2.09 -20.01
CA THR A 76 -8.61 -2.15 -20.54
C THR A 76 -8.68 -2.05 -21.21
N GLU A 77 -8.57 -2.03 -21.28
CA GLU A 77 -8.93 -2.04 -21.82
C GLU A 77 -8.70 -2.23 -22.22
N MET A 78 -8.46 -2.45 -22.45
CA MET A 78 -8.48 -2.80 -22.75
C MET A 78 -8.48 -3.07 -23.06
N ASN A 79 -8.51 -3.21 -23.29
CA ASN A 79 -8.78 -3.62 -23.62
C ASN A 79 -8.95 -3.68 -24.13
N ILE A 80 -8.95 -3.83 -24.43
CA ILE A 80 -9.38 -4.06 -25.06
C ILE A 80 -9.60 -4.07 -25.71
N PRO A 81 -9.69 -4.22 -26.20
CA PRO A 81 -10.13 -4.40 -26.99
C PRO A 81 -10.32 -4.49 -27.39
N ARG A 82 -10.47 -4.62 -27.56
CA ARG A 82 -10.86 -4.88 -27.80
C ARG A 82 -11.04 -4.84 -28.30
#